data_4c8e604fe72826452e3c8c2ece1e5a0f
#
_entry.id   4c8e604fe72826452e3c8c2ece1e5a0f
#
_cell.length_a   1.000
_cell.length_b   1.000
_cell.length_c   1.000
_cell.angle_alpha   90.00
_cell.angle_beta   90.00
_cell.angle_gamma   90.00
#
_symmetry.space_group_name_H-M   'P 1'
#
loop_
_entity.id
_entity.type
_entity.pdbx_description
1 polymer ?
#
loop_
_entity_poly.entity_id
_entity_poly.type
_entity_poly.pdbx_seq_one_letter_code
_entity_poly.pdbx_strand_id
1 'polypeptide(L)'
;MSIKKSVFVGVVILATLLLSACSSDKYQPTAAGRQVQFIDTKPADSCQFLGKTEGRRSSFFSGLKTHSELIRDAASELMNKAATMGGNVIYNAQDTSMQYISDIAPTDAVMVGEVYSCK
;
A
#
# COMPACT_ATOMS: atom_id res chain seq x y z
N MET A 1 -5.69 7.56 -49.02
CA MET A 1 -6.41 8.36 -47.98
C MET A 1 -6.63 7.61 -46.69
N SER A 2 -6.85 6.29 -46.72
CA SER A 2 -7.03 5.48 -45.52
C SER A 2 -5.76 5.33 -44.67
N ILE A 3 -4.57 5.48 -45.26
CA ILE A 3 -3.29 5.32 -44.56
C ILE A 3 -3.07 6.45 -43.55
N LYS A 4 -3.49 7.68 -43.86
CA LYS A 4 -3.34 8.84 -42.96
C LYS A 4 -4.20 8.69 -41.71
N LYS A 5 -5.40 8.13 -41.83
CA LYS A 5 -6.27 7.88 -40.68
C LYS A 5 -5.72 6.80 -39.75
N SER A 6 -5.14 5.74 -40.31
CA SER A 6 -4.54 4.66 -39.54
C SER A 6 -3.32 5.13 -38.74
N VAL A 7 -2.48 5.97 -39.31
CA VAL A 7 -1.31 6.55 -38.64
C VAL A 7 -1.74 7.46 -37.48
N PHE A 8 -2.78 8.27 -37.72
CA PHE A 8 -3.29 9.18 -36.68
C PHE A 8 -3.83 8.43 -35.46
N VAL A 9 -4.59 7.38 -35.69
CA VAL A 9 -5.13 6.54 -34.61
C VAL A 9 -4.01 5.87 -33.84
N GLY A 10 -2.95 5.40 -34.52
CA GLY A 10 -1.80 4.79 -33.85
C GLY A 10 -1.06 5.77 -32.92
N VAL A 11 -0.91 7.02 -33.33
CA VAL A 11 -0.25 8.07 -32.54
C VAL A 11 -1.08 8.38 -31.28
N VAL A 12 -2.40 8.47 -31.39
CA VAL A 12 -3.27 8.75 -30.26
C VAL A 12 -3.20 7.62 -29.23
N ILE A 13 -3.22 6.37 -29.65
CA ILE A 13 -3.12 5.22 -28.74
C ILE A 13 -1.77 5.22 -28.00
N LEU A 14 -0.69 5.50 -28.71
CA LEU A 14 0.64 5.56 -28.11
C LEU A 14 0.74 6.67 -27.06
N ALA A 15 0.18 7.85 -27.33
CA ALA A 15 0.15 8.96 -26.41
C ALA A 15 -0.63 8.62 -25.13
N THR A 16 -1.74 7.92 -25.27
CA THR A 16 -2.55 7.48 -24.12
C THR A 16 -1.78 6.52 -23.23
N LEU A 17 -1.05 5.58 -23.80
CA LEU A 17 -0.23 4.65 -23.05
C LEU A 17 0.92 5.35 -22.29
N LEU A 18 1.53 6.35 -22.88
CA LEU A 18 2.58 7.13 -22.24
C LEU A 18 2.05 7.94 -21.06
N LEU A 19 0.83 8.49 -21.15
CA LEU A 19 0.20 9.21 -20.04
C LEU A 19 -0.11 8.31 -18.86
N SER A 20 -0.52 7.06 -19.08
CA SER A 20 -0.78 6.14 -17.99
C SER A 20 0.49 5.65 -17.31
N ALA A 21 1.65 5.70 -17.96
CA ALA A 21 2.94 5.30 -17.37
C ALA A 21 3.50 6.37 -16.41
N CYS A 22 3.02 7.62 -16.48
CA CYS A 22 3.54 8.74 -15.67
C CYS A 22 2.83 8.91 -14.33
N SER A 23 1.90 8.02 -13.93
CA SER A 23 0.90 8.36 -12.93
C SER A 23 1.10 7.75 -11.54
N SER A 24 2.28 7.31 -11.09
CA SER A 24 2.32 6.82 -9.72
C SER A 24 3.69 6.79 -9.09
N ASP A 25 3.98 7.82 -8.31
CA ASP A 25 5.09 7.84 -7.37
C ASP A 25 4.68 7.37 -5.96
N LYS A 26 3.40 7.04 -5.75
CA LYS A 26 2.90 6.64 -4.43
C LYS A 26 2.66 5.14 -4.38
N TYR A 27 3.13 4.52 -3.29
CA TYR A 27 2.78 3.14 -3.01
C TYR A 27 1.30 3.07 -2.63
N GLN A 28 0.55 2.24 -3.33
CA GLN A 28 -0.90 2.16 -3.15
C GLN A 28 -1.33 0.72 -2.88
N PRO A 29 -2.44 0.52 -2.16
CA PRO A 29 -3.01 -0.81 -2.00
C PRO A 29 -3.45 -1.38 -3.35
N THR A 30 -3.33 -2.69 -3.48
CA THR A 30 -3.94 -3.44 -4.58
C THR A 30 -5.47 -3.38 -4.47
N ALA A 31 -6.18 -3.82 -5.49
CA ALA A 31 -7.64 -3.90 -5.45
C ALA A 31 -8.12 -4.75 -4.25
N ALA A 32 -7.46 -5.88 -3.99
CA ALA A 32 -7.76 -6.72 -2.83
C ALA A 32 -7.41 -6.03 -1.51
N GLY A 33 -6.26 -5.32 -1.46
CA GLY A 33 -5.84 -4.59 -0.27
C GLY A 33 -6.81 -3.49 0.12
N ARG A 34 -7.46 -2.84 -0.86
CA ARG A 34 -8.45 -1.79 -0.59
C ARG A 34 -9.70 -2.30 0.10
N GLN A 35 -9.97 -3.60 0.04
CA GLN A 35 -11.10 -4.22 0.73
C GLN A 35 -10.81 -4.44 2.21
N VAL A 36 -9.55 -4.31 2.64
CA VAL A 36 -9.14 -4.51 4.02
C VAL A 36 -9.43 -3.24 4.81
N GLN A 37 -10.02 -3.38 5.99
CA GLN A 37 -10.37 -2.27 6.88
C GLN A 37 -9.55 -2.33 8.16
N PHE A 38 -9.09 -1.15 8.61
CA PHE A 38 -8.51 -1.01 9.94
C PHE A 38 -9.63 -0.77 10.96
N ILE A 39 -9.61 -1.50 12.06
CA ILE A 39 -10.59 -1.34 13.14
C ILE A 39 -9.88 -1.11 14.48
N ASP A 40 -10.53 -0.35 15.35
CA ASP A 40 -9.98 0.01 16.66
C ASP A 40 -10.47 -0.91 17.79
N THR A 41 -11.58 -1.58 17.58
CA THR A 41 -12.15 -2.50 18.58
C THR A 41 -11.87 -3.93 18.20
N LYS A 42 -11.70 -4.77 19.22
CA LYS A 42 -11.42 -6.20 18.98
C LYS A 42 -12.51 -6.82 18.12
N PRO A 43 -12.14 -7.58 17.05
CA PRO A 43 -13.11 -8.23 16.20
C PRO A 43 -14.01 -9.20 16.96
N ALA A 44 -15.21 -9.44 16.43
CA ALA A 44 -16.13 -10.41 16.99
C ALA A 44 -15.53 -11.82 17.01
N ASP A 45 -16.01 -12.66 17.92
CA ASP A 45 -15.52 -14.04 18.05
C ASP A 45 -15.74 -14.87 16.79
N SER A 46 -16.70 -14.46 15.94
CA SER A 46 -16.94 -15.10 14.65
C SER A 46 -15.87 -14.81 13.62
N CYS A 47 -15.03 -13.80 13.83
CA CYS A 47 -13.90 -13.50 12.96
C CYS A 47 -12.76 -14.47 13.23
N GLN A 48 -12.11 -14.94 12.16
CA GLN A 48 -10.99 -15.87 12.29
C GLN A 48 -9.68 -15.09 12.34
N PHE A 49 -8.88 -15.32 13.36
CA PHE A 49 -7.54 -14.77 13.46
C PHE A 49 -6.62 -15.51 12.49
N LEU A 50 -5.95 -14.77 11.61
CA LEU A 50 -5.06 -15.33 10.59
C LEU A 50 -3.59 -15.16 10.94
N GLY A 51 -3.25 -14.22 11.80
CA GLY A 51 -1.87 -13.97 12.20
C GLY A 51 -1.54 -12.51 12.30
N LYS A 52 -0.32 -12.20 12.69
CA LYS A 52 0.24 -10.86 12.68
C LYS A 52 1.12 -10.69 11.46
N THR A 53 1.14 -9.48 10.92
CA THR A 53 2.04 -9.14 9.83
C THR A 53 2.44 -7.68 9.93
N GLU A 54 3.37 -7.27 9.10
CA GLU A 54 3.85 -5.90 9.10
C GLU A 54 3.96 -5.35 7.68
N GLY A 55 3.76 -4.04 7.56
CA GLY A 55 4.12 -3.28 6.39
C GLY A 55 5.35 -2.46 6.70
N ARG A 56 6.30 -2.41 5.78
CA ARG A 56 7.57 -1.70 5.97
C ARG A 56 7.91 -0.89 4.73
N ARG A 57 8.26 0.37 4.94
CA ARG A 57 8.75 1.23 3.86
C ARG A 57 10.00 1.94 4.32
N SER A 58 11.02 1.93 3.49
CA SER A 58 12.30 2.55 3.79
C SER A 58 12.37 3.93 3.18
N SER A 59 12.79 4.93 3.96
CA SER A 59 13.06 6.26 3.45
C SER A 59 14.20 6.25 2.43
N PHE A 60 15.11 5.28 2.53
CA PHE A 60 16.25 5.15 1.65
C PHE A 60 15.84 4.89 0.20
N PHE A 61 14.80 4.06 -0.01
CA PHE A 61 14.32 3.69 -1.34
C PHE A 61 13.11 4.50 -1.80
N SER A 62 12.52 5.29 -0.91
CA SER A 62 11.30 6.03 -1.19
C SER A 62 11.55 7.50 -1.51
N GLY A 63 12.81 7.94 -1.54
CA GLY A 63 13.15 9.33 -1.74
C GLY A 63 12.95 10.17 -0.49
N LEU A 64 12.82 11.48 -0.67
CA LEU A 64 12.69 12.42 0.43
C LEU A 64 11.23 12.50 0.91
N LYS A 65 10.77 11.45 1.59
CA LYS A 65 9.42 11.41 2.16
C LYS A 65 9.44 11.68 3.65
N THR A 66 8.38 12.29 4.15
CA THR A 66 8.19 12.49 5.58
C THR A 66 7.85 11.15 6.24
N HIS A 67 8.03 11.07 7.56
CA HIS A 67 7.66 9.86 8.32
C HIS A 67 6.17 9.54 8.15
N SER A 68 5.31 10.57 8.14
CA SER A 68 3.87 10.39 7.95
C SER A 68 3.54 9.75 6.60
N GLU A 69 4.24 10.15 5.54
CA GLU A 69 4.05 9.58 4.21
C GLU A 69 4.53 8.13 4.16
N LEU A 70 5.66 7.83 4.80
CA LEU A 70 6.19 6.47 4.88
C LEU A 70 5.27 5.55 5.67
N ILE A 71 4.67 6.04 6.77
CA ILE A 71 3.72 5.27 7.57
C ILE A 71 2.45 4.97 6.75
N ARG A 72 1.99 5.92 5.95
CA ARG A 72 0.85 5.70 5.06
C ARG A 72 1.17 4.63 4.02
N ASP A 73 2.37 4.67 3.45
CA ASP A 73 2.81 3.67 2.49
C ASP A 73 2.99 2.29 3.16
N ALA A 74 3.49 2.27 4.39
CA ALA A 74 3.61 1.05 5.18
C ALA A 74 2.23 0.45 5.49
N ALA A 75 1.24 1.29 5.79
CA ALA A 75 -0.14 0.86 6.00
C ALA A 75 -0.71 0.23 4.72
N SER A 76 -0.42 0.80 3.55
CA SER A 76 -0.85 0.24 2.28
C SER A 76 -0.23 -1.14 2.04
N GLU A 77 1.04 -1.31 2.36
CA GLU A 77 1.70 -2.62 2.26
C GLU A 77 1.08 -3.62 3.24
N LEU A 78 0.77 -3.17 4.46
CA LEU A 78 0.10 -4.01 5.46
C LEU A 78 -1.26 -4.49 4.96
N MET A 79 -2.04 -3.62 4.33
CA MET A 79 -3.32 -3.98 3.72
C MET A 79 -3.13 -5.05 2.62
N ASN A 80 -2.11 -4.87 1.77
CA ASN A 80 -1.82 -5.83 0.71
C ASN A 80 -1.44 -7.20 1.28
N LYS A 81 -0.62 -7.22 2.32
CA LYS A 81 -0.22 -8.47 2.98
C LYS A 81 -1.42 -9.14 3.67
N ALA A 82 -2.25 -8.37 4.35
CA ALA A 82 -3.48 -8.90 4.97
C ALA A 82 -4.37 -9.57 3.93
N ALA A 83 -4.55 -8.92 2.77
CA ALA A 83 -5.35 -9.47 1.68
C ALA A 83 -4.77 -10.79 1.16
N THR A 84 -3.44 -10.90 1.01
CA THR A 84 -2.80 -12.15 0.58
C THR A 84 -2.93 -13.27 1.60
N MET A 85 -3.11 -12.93 2.89
CA MET A 85 -3.39 -13.89 3.94
C MET A 85 -4.86 -14.35 3.96
N GLY A 86 -5.70 -13.74 3.14
CA GLY A 86 -7.13 -14.01 3.12
C GLY A 86 -7.93 -13.16 4.10
N GLY A 87 -7.30 -12.13 4.68
CA GLY A 87 -7.94 -11.26 5.65
C GLY A 87 -8.66 -10.08 5.03
N ASN A 88 -9.62 -9.55 5.77
CA ASN A 88 -10.34 -8.32 5.39
C ASN A 88 -10.37 -7.28 6.51
N VAL A 89 -9.78 -7.59 7.66
CA VAL A 89 -9.74 -6.71 8.81
C VAL A 89 -8.34 -6.73 9.42
N ILE A 90 -7.85 -5.53 9.77
CA ILE A 90 -6.62 -5.36 10.55
C ILE A 90 -7.00 -4.69 11.88
N TYR A 91 -6.65 -5.33 12.97
CA TYR A 91 -6.90 -4.85 14.32
C TYR A 91 -5.59 -4.54 15.02
N ASN A 92 -5.61 -3.56 15.90
CA ASN A 92 -4.47 -3.17 16.72
C ASN A 92 -3.24 -2.79 15.87
N ALA A 93 -3.47 -2.04 14.81
CA ALA A 93 -2.38 -1.55 13.97
C ALA A 93 -1.57 -0.52 14.74
N GLN A 94 -0.25 -0.70 14.77
CA GLN A 94 0.66 0.17 15.53
C GLN A 94 1.88 0.52 14.69
N ASP A 95 2.31 1.77 14.82
CA ASP A 95 3.58 2.23 14.29
C ASP A 95 4.68 1.79 15.25
N THR A 96 5.52 0.87 14.82
CA THR A 96 6.63 0.35 15.60
C THR A 96 7.98 0.87 15.12
N SER A 97 7.98 1.94 14.33
CA SER A 97 9.21 2.54 13.81
C SER A 97 10.11 3.03 14.95
N MET A 98 11.41 2.86 14.80
CA MET A 98 12.38 3.30 15.79
C MET A 98 12.74 4.76 15.57
N GLN A 99 12.06 5.68 16.25
CA GLN A 99 12.18 7.10 15.99
C GLN A 99 13.53 7.69 16.38
N TYR A 100 14.16 7.16 17.43
CA TYR A 100 15.44 7.71 17.90
C TYR A 100 16.60 7.48 16.90
N ILE A 101 16.47 6.55 16.00
CA ILE A 101 17.47 6.31 14.95
C ILE A 101 17.28 7.28 13.79
N SER A 102 16.08 7.83 13.62
CA SER A 102 15.76 8.71 12.49
C SER A 102 16.56 10.01 12.50
N ASP A 103 17.08 10.43 13.66
CA ASP A 103 17.92 11.62 13.76
C ASP A 103 19.33 11.42 13.23
N ILE A 104 19.76 10.17 13.10
CA ILE A 104 21.12 9.82 12.72
C ILE A 104 21.17 9.22 11.31
N ALA A 105 20.17 8.42 10.97
CA ALA A 105 20.08 7.72 9.68
C ALA A 105 18.62 7.57 9.27
N PRO A 106 18.33 7.44 7.95
CA PRO A 106 16.99 7.15 7.50
C PRO A 106 16.47 5.86 8.15
N THR A 107 15.31 5.94 8.77
CA THR A 107 14.67 4.77 9.39
C THR A 107 13.51 4.29 8.55
N ASP A 108 13.26 2.99 8.64
CA ASP A 108 12.08 2.41 8.02
C ASP A 108 10.83 2.81 8.81
N ALA A 109 9.77 3.09 8.09
CA ALA A 109 8.44 3.15 8.68
C ALA A 109 7.91 1.72 8.75
N VAL A 110 7.52 1.28 9.95
CA VAL A 110 7.04 -0.07 10.20
C VAL A 110 5.69 -0.01 10.89
N MET A 111 4.69 -0.65 10.32
CA MET A 111 3.37 -0.77 10.91
C MET A 111 3.02 -2.25 11.08
N VAL A 112 2.67 -2.64 12.28
CA VAL A 112 2.32 -4.03 12.63
C VAL A 112 0.82 -4.10 12.90
N GLY A 113 0.19 -5.18 12.51
CA GLY A 113 -1.24 -5.38 12.75
C GLY A 113 -1.62 -6.85 12.85
N GLU A 114 -2.75 -7.09 13.50
CA GLU A 114 -3.36 -8.40 13.60
C GLU A 114 -4.40 -8.57 12.50
N VAL A 115 -4.29 -9.65 11.74
CA VAL A 115 -5.13 -9.88 10.56
C VAL A 115 -6.22 -10.88 10.89
N TYR A 116 -7.45 -10.52 10.53
CA TYR A 116 -8.64 -11.34 10.73
C TYR A 116 -9.42 -11.49 9.44
N SER A 117 -10.12 -12.60 9.32
CA SER A 117 -11.14 -12.79 8.30
C SER A 117 -12.50 -12.72 8.97
N CYS A 118 -13.26 -11.68 8.64
CA CYS A 118 -14.61 -11.44 9.15
C CYS A 118 -15.60 -11.56 8.00
N LYS A 119 -16.66 -12.26 8.23
CA LYS A 119 -17.73 -12.40 7.24
C LYS A 119 -18.82 -11.36 7.46
#